data_c3dbf83f203ee2f9f2458967aac00463
#
_entry.id   c3dbf83f203ee2f9f2458967aac00463
#
_cell.length_a   1.000
_cell.length_b   1.000
_cell.length_c   1.000
_cell.angle_alpha   90.00
_cell.angle_beta   90.00
_cell.angle_gamma   90.00
#
_symmetry.space_group_name_H-M   'P 1'
#
loop_
_entity.id
_entity.type
_entity.pdbx_description
1 polymer ?
#
loop_
_entity_poly.entity_id
_entity_poly.type
_entity_poly.pdbx_seq_one_letter_code
_entity_poly.pdbx_strand_id
1 'polypeptide(L)'
;MKSRRVISLLAVAALATTVFVGCGNKEEAKEAGLKDGTYTQKSEADERGYVSSIEIEVKDGKIAKVKYDEANDKGSKLADADYNAMMKEKSGSNPEEAFPALEKALVEKQDVAAVDAVTGATHTSESFKTLAEKALAEAK
;
A
#
# COMPACT_ATOMS: atom_id res chain seq x y z
N MET A 1 -61.77 -18.58 41.93
CA MET A 1 -61.27 -18.78 41.77
C MET A 1 -60.39 -18.83 41.11
N LYS A 2 -59.76 -18.83 40.80
CA LYS A 2 -58.93 -19.00 40.33
C LYS A 2 -58.15 -18.82 39.47
N SER A 3 -57.42 -18.56 39.24
CA SER A 3 -56.60 -18.47 38.64
C SER A 3 -55.73 -18.39 37.99
N ARG A 4 -55.22 -18.28 37.51
CA ARG A 4 -54.34 -18.32 36.86
C ARG A 4 -53.49 -18.04 36.20
N ARG A 5 -52.87 -17.87 35.87
CA ARG A 5 -51.90 -17.81 35.42
C ARG A 5 -51.12 -17.77 34.60
N VAL A 6 -50.60 -17.51 34.28
CA VAL A 6 -49.92 -17.49 33.51
C VAL A 6 -48.99 -17.15 32.98
N ILE A 7 -48.26 -17.09 32.61
CA ILE A 7 -47.29 -17.18 32.28
C ILE A 7 -46.56 -17.05 31.35
N SER A 8 -46.07 -16.77 31.00
CA SER A 8 -45.34 -16.69 30.25
C SER A 8 -44.37 -16.47 29.78
N LEU A 9 -43.86 -16.54 29.48
CA LEU A 9 -42.99 -16.59 29.01
C LEU A 9 -42.22 -16.36 28.23
N LEU A 10 -41.76 -16.08 27.92
CA LEU A 10 -40.97 -16.01 27.48
C LEU A 10 -40.03 -15.92 26.84
N ALA A 11 -39.74 -15.77 26.61
CA ALA A 11 -38.99 -15.68 26.04
C ALA A 11 -38.08 -15.57 25.43
N VAL A 12 -37.66 -15.54 25.49
CA VAL A 12 -36.72 -15.61 25.13
C VAL A 12 -35.91 -15.37 24.32
N ALA A 13 -35.89 -15.42 23.83
CA ALA A 13 -35.24 -15.27 23.02
C ALA A 13 -34.16 -15.02 22.65
N ALA A 14 -33.92 -14.71 22.81
CA ALA A 14 -32.89 -14.41 22.49
C ALA A 14 -31.95 -14.51 21.86
N LEU A 15 -31.76 -14.84 21.77
CA LEU A 15 -30.86 -15.01 21.35
C LEU A 15 -30.07 -14.83 20.50
N ALA A 16 -30.10 -14.71 20.30
CA ALA A 16 -29.40 -14.60 19.55
C ALA A 16 -28.41 -14.37 19.14
N THR A 17 -28.21 -14.15 19.17
CA THR A 17 -27.38 -13.93 18.81
C THR A 17 -26.42 -13.81 18.32
N THR A 18 -26.23 -13.76 18.26
CA THR A 18 -25.37 -13.56 17.92
C THR A 18 -24.40 -13.67 17.38
N VAL A 19 -24.32 -13.95 17.49
CA VAL A 19 -23.49 -14.13 17.10
C VAL A 19 -22.77 -13.96 16.28
N PHE A 20 -22.93 -14.00 16.05
CA PHE A 20 -22.27 -13.93 15.33
C PHE A 20 -21.35 -13.43 15.13
N VAL A 21 -21.48 -13.14 15.52
CA VAL A 21 -20.80 -12.53 15.60
C VAL A 21 -19.65 -12.87 15.39
N GLY A 22 -19.31 -13.58 16.01
CA GLY A 22 -18.06 -13.89 15.97
C GLY A 22 -17.67 -13.87 14.66
N CYS A 23 -18.29 -14.23 14.00
CA CYS A 23 -17.98 -14.25 12.73
C CYS A 23 -17.43 -13.02 12.43
N GLY A 24 -18.08 -12.13 12.83
CA GLY A 24 -17.62 -10.96 12.45
C GLY A 24 -16.24 -10.92 12.67
N ASN A 25 -15.81 -11.49 13.61
CA ASN A 25 -14.53 -11.41 13.89
C ASN A 25 -13.72 -11.76 12.83
N LYS A 26 -13.95 -12.68 12.23
CA LYS A 26 -13.17 -13.07 11.28
C LYS A 26 -12.98 -12.01 10.41
N GLU A 27 -13.88 -11.38 10.19
CA GLU A 27 -13.79 -10.39 9.31
C GLU A 27 -12.81 -9.47 9.75
N GLU A 28 -12.77 -9.23 10.92
CA GLU A 28 -11.87 -8.36 11.39
C GLU A 28 -10.59 -8.61 10.85
N ALA A 29 -10.26 -9.74 10.67
CA ALA A 29 -8.98 -10.07 10.26
C ALA A 29 -8.79 -9.37 8.96
N LYS A 30 -9.79 -9.17 8.23
CA LYS A 30 -9.62 -8.58 7.00
C LYS A 30 -9.55 -7.18 7.19
N GLU A 31 -10.19 -6.72 8.12
CA GLU A 31 -10.21 -5.40 8.27
C GLU A 31 -8.93 -4.82 8.44
N ALA A 32 -7.95 -5.53 8.76
CA ALA A 32 -6.65 -5.02 8.93
C ALA A 32 -6.23 -4.54 7.54
N GLY A 33 -7.03 -4.74 6.56
CA GLY A 33 -6.75 -4.30 5.23
C GLY A 33 -6.76 -2.78 5.09
N LEU A 34 -6.17 -2.31 4.02
CA LEU A 34 -6.09 -0.90 3.72
C LEU A 34 -7.43 -0.36 3.23
N LYS A 35 -7.66 0.94 3.38
CA LYS A 35 -8.86 1.57 2.85
C LYS A 35 -8.68 1.78 1.36
N ASP A 36 -9.71 1.50 0.59
CA ASP A 36 -9.69 1.68 -0.85
C ASP A 36 -9.53 3.16 -1.21
N GLY A 37 -8.73 3.42 -2.18
CA GLY A 37 -8.47 4.78 -2.65
C GLY A 37 -7.13 4.89 -3.36
N THR A 38 -6.79 6.10 -3.76
CA THR A 38 -5.50 6.40 -4.38
C THR A 38 -4.72 7.34 -3.46
N TYR A 39 -3.54 6.95 -3.12
CA TYR A 39 -2.68 7.66 -2.17
C TYR A 39 -1.40 8.11 -2.86
N THR A 40 -1.10 9.39 -2.80
CA THR A 40 0.04 9.98 -3.49
C THR A 40 0.97 10.68 -2.52
N GLN A 41 2.24 10.45 -2.63
CA GLN A 41 3.25 11.14 -1.84
C GLN A 41 4.39 11.64 -2.72
N LYS A 42 5.04 12.72 -2.28
CA LYS A 42 6.19 13.27 -2.96
C LYS A 42 7.26 13.62 -1.95
N SER A 43 8.51 13.53 -2.37
CA SER A 43 9.63 13.97 -1.56
C SER A 43 9.88 15.46 -1.79
N GLU A 44 10.82 16.02 -1.04
CA GLU A 44 11.40 17.29 -1.39
C GLU A 44 12.40 17.02 -2.52
N ALA A 45 12.85 18.05 -3.18
CA ALA A 45 13.82 17.92 -4.24
C ALA A 45 15.19 17.56 -3.64
N ASP A 46 15.86 16.63 -4.28
CA ASP A 46 17.22 16.25 -3.88
C ASP A 46 18.23 17.30 -4.36
N GLU A 47 19.50 17.07 -4.07
CA GLU A 47 20.58 17.98 -4.44
C GLU A 47 20.68 18.24 -5.95
N ARG A 48 20.08 17.39 -6.77
CA ARG A 48 20.08 17.50 -8.22
C ARG A 48 18.76 18.04 -8.74
N GLY A 49 17.85 18.38 -7.84
CA GLY A 49 16.53 18.91 -8.18
C GLY A 49 15.49 17.84 -8.52
N TYR A 50 15.76 16.56 -8.31
CA TYR A 50 14.78 15.52 -8.55
C TYR A 50 13.84 15.36 -7.38
N VAL A 51 12.56 15.29 -7.69
CA VAL A 51 11.50 15.01 -6.74
C VAL A 51 11.03 13.58 -7.01
N SER A 52 11.06 12.76 -5.97
CA SER A 52 10.50 11.41 -6.06
C SER A 52 9.00 11.49 -5.79
N SER A 53 8.23 10.74 -6.52
CA SER A 53 6.78 10.67 -6.33
C SER A 53 6.28 9.24 -6.41
N ILE A 54 5.25 8.93 -5.63
CA ILE A 54 4.62 7.63 -5.64
C ILE A 54 3.11 7.78 -5.64
N GLU A 55 2.42 6.92 -6.37
CA GLU A 55 0.97 6.82 -6.35
C GLU A 55 0.65 5.36 -6.10
N ILE A 56 -0.16 5.09 -5.10
CA ILE A 56 -0.58 3.74 -4.73
C ILE A 56 -2.10 3.66 -4.80
N GLU A 57 -2.61 2.75 -5.60
CA GLU A 57 -4.02 2.49 -5.68
C GLU A 57 -4.32 1.27 -4.81
N VAL A 58 -5.24 1.43 -3.88
CA VAL A 58 -5.71 0.35 -3.01
C VAL A 58 -7.12 -0.02 -3.44
N LYS A 59 -7.36 -1.30 -3.64
CA LYS A 59 -8.65 -1.82 -4.01
C LYS A 59 -8.93 -3.12 -3.26
N ASP A 60 -10.11 -3.24 -2.73
CA ASP A 60 -10.53 -4.39 -1.94
C ASP A 60 -9.57 -4.67 -0.77
N GLY A 61 -9.08 -3.61 -0.15
CA GLY A 61 -8.19 -3.69 1.01
C GLY A 61 -6.76 -4.06 0.68
N LYS A 62 -6.38 -4.12 -0.59
CA LYS A 62 -5.04 -4.52 -1.02
C LYS A 62 -4.45 -3.52 -1.99
N ILE A 63 -3.13 -3.48 -2.04
CA ILE A 63 -2.42 -2.66 -3.00
C ILE A 63 -2.65 -3.28 -4.39
N ALA A 64 -3.33 -2.56 -5.25
CA ALA A 64 -3.67 -3.02 -6.59
C ALA A 64 -2.67 -2.52 -7.64
N LYS A 65 -2.13 -1.31 -7.43
CA LYS A 65 -1.25 -0.70 -8.41
C LYS A 65 -0.31 0.26 -7.70
N VAL A 66 0.91 0.32 -8.16
CA VAL A 66 1.92 1.26 -7.66
C VAL A 66 2.60 1.92 -8.84
N LYS A 67 2.82 3.23 -8.76
CA LYS A 67 3.51 3.97 -9.78
C LYS A 67 4.52 4.87 -9.11
N TYR A 68 5.75 4.80 -9.51
CA TYR A 68 6.84 5.58 -8.94
C TYR A 68 7.64 6.30 -10.02
N ASP A 69 8.07 7.52 -9.74
CA ASP A 69 8.90 8.29 -10.65
C ASP A 69 9.81 9.25 -9.88
N GLU A 70 10.90 9.62 -10.52
CA GLU A 70 11.79 10.68 -10.05
C GLU A 70 11.98 11.66 -11.20
N ALA A 71 11.53 12.87 -11.01
CA ALA A 71 11.51 13.89 -12.06
C ALA A 71 12.02 15.23 -11.56
N ASN A 72 12.57 16.02 -12.46
CA ASN A 72 12.99 17.39 -12.19
C ASN A 72 12.39 18.33 -13.27
N ASP A 73 12.84 19.55 -13.34
CA ASP A 73 12.36 20.55 -14.30
C ASP A 73 12.65 20.16 -15.76
N LYS A 74 13.51 19.18 -16.00
CA LYS A 74 13.83 18.72 -17.34
C LYS A 74 13.04 17.48 -17.72
N GLY A 75 12.39 16.84 -16.77
CA GLY A 75 11.56 15.67 -17.02
C GLY A 75 11.84 14.50 -16.08
N SER A 76 11.23 13.38 -16.38
CA SER A 76 11.38 12.13 -15.63
C SER A 76 12.70 11.43 -15.96
N LYS A 77 13.30 10.80 -14.96
CA LYS A 77 14.46 9.95 -15.20
C LYS A 77 14.14 8.79 -16.14
N LEU A 78 12.90 8.35 -16.21
CA LEU A 78 12.48 7.30 -17.13
C LEU A 78 12.60 7.74 -18.59
N ALA A 79 12.46 9.03 -18.85
CA ALA A 79 12.50 9.55 -20.21
C ALA A 79 13.92 9.96 -20.65
N ASP A 80 14.88 9.92 -19.74
CA ASP A 80 16.25 10.34 -20.01
C ASP A 80 17.10 9.13 -20.42
N ALA A 81 17.13 8.87 -21.71
CA ALA A 81 17.85 7.72 -22.26
C ALA A 81 19.35 7.75 -21.96
N ASP A 82 19.96 8.93 -21.96
CA ASP A 82 21.41 9.05 -21.72
C ASP A 82 21.69 8.74 -20.24
N TYR A 83 20.82 9.22 -19.34
CA TYR A 83 20.94 8.95 -17.92
C TYR A 83 20.75 7.44 -17.64
N ASN A 84 19.75 6.83 -18.27
CA ASN A 84 19.48 5.41 -18.11
C ASN A 84 20.66 4.55 -18.59
N ALA A 85 21.25 4.88 -19.73
CA ALA A 85 22.40 4.17 -20.25
C ALA A 85 23.63 4.32 -19.33
N MET A 86 23.89 5.55 -18.85
CA MET A 86 25.01 5.82 -17.98
C MET A 86 24.87 5.09 -16.64
N MET A 87 23.66 5.11 -16.07
CA MET A 87 23.43 4.44 -14.79
C MET A 87 23.55 2.91 -14.93
N LYS A 88 23.08 2.36 -16.03
CA LYS A 88 23.20 0.94 -16.29
C LYS A 88 24.65 0.51 -16.38
N GLU A 89 25.48 1.32 -17.01
CA GLU A 89 26.90 1.04 -17.11
C GLU A 89 27.63 1.17 -15.78
N LYS A 90 27.29 2.22 -15.00
CA LYS A 90 28.02 2.50 -13.76
C LYS A 90 27.57 1.70 -12.56
N SER A 91 26.30 1.41 -12.45
CA SER A 91 25.74 0.74 -11.27
C SER A 91 25.10 -0.61 -11.53
N GLY A 92 24.99 -0.99 -12.80
CA GLY A 92 24.36 -2.26 -13.18
C GLY A 92 22.85 -2.18 -13.22
N SER A 93 22.26 -1.05 -12.87
CA SER A 93 20.81 -0.83 -12.89
C SER A 93 20.51 0.58 -13.37
N ASN A 94 19.28 0.83 -13.77
CA ASN A 94 18.82 2.13 -14.18
C ASN A 94 17.35 2.33 -13.76
N PRO A 95 16.81 3.55 -13.85
CA PRO A 95 15.40 3.81 -13.53
C PRO A 95 14.41 2.95 -14.28
N GLU A 96 14.66 2.66 -15.57
CA GLU A 96 13.75 1.85 -16.37
C GLU A 96 13.60 0.42 -15.84
N GLU A 97 14.61 -0.08 -15.15
CA GLU A 97 14.58 -1.42 -14.55
C GLU A 97 14.17 -1.34 -13.08
N ALA A 98 14.71 -0.38 -12.35
CA ALA A 98 14.51 -0.28 -10.91
C ALA A 98 13.10 0.11 -10.51
N PHE A 99 12.51 1.10 -11.18
CA PHE A 99 11.18 1.57 -10.81
C PHE A 99 10.12 0.48 -10.97
N PRO A 100 9.99 -0.17 -12.14
CA PRO A 100 9.01 -1.24 -12.29
C PRO A 100 9.27 -2.43 -11.37
N ALA A 101 10.53 -2.70 -11.03
CA ALA A 101 10.87 -3.80 -10.13
C ALA A 101 10.36 -3.52 -8.71
N LEU A 102 10.51 -2.28 -8.23
CA LEU A 102 10.02 -1.88 -6.91
C LEU A 102 8.49 -1.86 -6.87
N GLU A 103 7.86 -1.32 -7.92
CA GLU A 103 6.41 -1.25 -8.04
C GLU A 103 5.81 -2.66 -7.98
N LYS A 104 6.36 -3.56 -8.79
CA LYS A 104 5.88 -4.93 -8.84
C LYS A 104 6.09 -5.65 -7.52
N ALA A 105 7.25 -5.47 -6.91
CA ALA A 105 7.55 -6.11 -5.63
C ALA A 105 6.56 -5.69 -4.54
N LEU A 106 6.17 -4.42 -4.51
CA LEU A 106 5.22 -3.94 -3.51
C LEU A 106 3.82 -4.52 -3.75
N VAL A 107 3.38 -4.61 -5.00
CA VAL A 107 2.09 -5.21 -5.33
C VAL A 107 2.08 -6.69 -4.98
N GLU A 108 3.17 -7.40 -5.25
CA GLU A 108 3.25 -8.83 -4.96
C GLU A 108 3.35 -9.13 -3.46
N LYS A 109 4.16 -8.35 -2.75
CA LYS A 109 4.41 -8.62 -1.33
C LYS A 109 3.40 -7.97 -0.39
N GLN A 110 2.71 -6.93 -0.84
CA GLN A 110 1.72 -6.19 -0.02
C GLN A 110 2.30 -5.58 1.26
N ASP A 111 3.61 -5.48 1.38
CA ASP A 111 4.30 -5.00 2.56
C ASP A 111 5.59 -4.28 2.15
N VAL A 112 5.68 -3.01 2.49
CA VAL A 112 6.86 -2.18 2.15
C VAL A 112 8.12 -2.74 2.78
N ALA A 113 8.03 -3.26 4.00
CA ALA A 113 9.20 -3.81 4.69
C ALA A 113 9.77 -5.03 3.96
N ALA A 114 8.92 -5.76 3.25
CA ALA A 114 9.32 -6.95 2.52
C ALA A 114 9.88 -6.65 1.11
N VAL A 115 9.83 -5.39 0.68
CA VAL A 115 10.38 -5.01 -0.62
C VAL A 115 11.90 -4.87 -0.48
N ASP A 116 12.62 -5.65 -1.27
CA ASP A 116 14.07 -5.61 -1.26
C ASP A 116 14.60 -4.43 -2.07
N ALA A 117 15.77 -3.93 -1.71
CA ALA A 117 16.40 -2.88 -2.49
C ALA A 117 16.90 -3.45 -3.81
N VAL A 118 16.78 -2.69 -4.88
CA VAL A 118 17.29 -3.08 -6.18
C VAL A 118 18.79 -2.84 -6.20
N THR A 119 19.56 -3.85 -6.54
CA THR A 119 21.02 -3.75 -6.61
C THR A 119 21.41 -2.67 -7.62
N GLY A 120 22.23 -1.75 -7.22
CA GLY A 120 22.65 -0.62 -8.05
C GLY A 120 21.70 0.56 -8.02
N ALA A 121 20.59 0.47 -7.27
CA ALA A 121 19.61 1.54 -7.12
C ALA A 121 19.19 1.72 -5.65
N THR A 122 20.15 1.72 -4.74
CA THR A 122 19.91 1.78 -3.30
C THR A 122 19.14 3.05 -2.90
N HIS A 123 19.60 4.20 -3.34
CA HIS A 123 18.95 5.47 -3.01
C HIS A 123 17.50 5.53 -3.49
N THR A 124 17.27 5.10 -4.73
CA THR A 124 15.92 5.02 -5.29
C THR A 124 15.04 4.07 -4.47
N SER A 125 15.61 2.94 -4.06
CA SER A 125 14.88 1.94 -3.26
C SER A 125 14.50 2.50 -1.89
N GLU A 126 15.38 3.28 -1.26
CA GLU A 126 15.10 3.92 0.02
C GLU A 126 14.02 4.99 -0.13
N SER A 127 14.11 5.83 -1.17
CA SER A 127 13.12 6.86 -1.46
C SER A 127 11.75 6.23 -1.72
N PHE A 128 11.72 5.17 -2.51
CA PHE A 128 10.50 4.42 -2.81
C PHE A 128 9.84 3.92 -1.52
N LYS A 129 10.62 3.27 -0.65
CA LYS A 129 10.08 2.72 0.59
C LYS A 129 9.54 3.81 1.51
N THR A 130 10.29 4.89 1.68
CA THR A 130 9.88 6.00 2.53
C THR A 130 8.55 6.61 2.06
N LEU A 131 8.41 6.81 0.75
CA LEU A 131 7.18 7.39 0.21
C LEU A 131 6.01 6.38 0.26
N ALA A 132 6.29 5.11 0.03
CA ALA A 132 5.28 4.06 0.12
C ALA A 132 4.73 3.94 1.55
N GLU A 133 5.61 4.01 2.56
CA GLU A 133 5.18 3.97 3.94
C GLU A 133 4.28 5.16 4.28
N LYS A 134 4.63 6.36 3.79
CA LYS A 134 3.83 7.55 4.04
C LYS A 134 2.47 7.45 3.35
N ALA A 135 2.44 6.99 2.12
CA ALA A 135 1.19 6.85 1.38
C ALA A 135 0.27 5.81 2.04
N LEU A 136 0.83 4.66 2.43
CA LEU A 136 0.04 3.61 3.06
C LEU A 136 -0.40 3.95 4.48
N ALA A 137 0.28 4.88 5.15
CA ALA A 137 -0.15 5.36 6.45
C ALA A 137 -1.49 6.11 6.36
N GLU A 138 -1.76 6.72 5.21
CA GLU A 138 -3.04 7.40 4.98
C GLU A 138 -4.16 6.41 4.65
N ALA A 139 -3.81 5.21 4.25
CA ALA A 139 -4.76 4.16 3.89
C ALA A 139 -5.20 3.27 5.07
N LYS A 140 -4.75 3.57 6.28
CA LYS A 140 -5.06 2.77 7.47
C LYS A 140 -6.26 3.30 8.27
#